data_31a4c4625e0f66177afc423e105375b5
#
_entry.id   31a4c4625e0f66177afc423e105375b5
#
_cell.length_a   1.000
_cell.length_b   1.000
_cell.length_c   1.000
_cell.angle_alpha   90.00
_cell.angle_beta   90.00
_cell.angle_gamma   90.00
#
_symmetry.space_group_name_H-M   'P 1'
#
loop_
_entity.id
_entity.type
_entity.pdbx_description
1 polymer ?
#
loop_
_entity_poly.entity_id
_entity_poly.type
_entity_poly.pdbx_seq_one_letter_code
_entity_poly.pdbx_strand_id
1 'polypeptide(L)'
;MFDEHINTRPRLAMNEPLKKSGWSSAFKQTIAVIGLLVVILVVFSIPNFLASRQLAIRNACLNHLIQIDGAKQQWKIEHKKPDSATPTWEELKPYIVGQVKLNCPAGGSYTLGRVDELPSCSIGNTVTPAHILP
;
A
#
# COMPACT_ATOMS: atom_id res chain seq x y z
N MET A 1 47.02 60.67 46.15
CA MET A 1 47.83 59.69 45.45
C MET A 1 46.92 58.50 45.17
N PHE A 2 46.07 58.60 44.14
CA PHE A 2 45.11 57.55 43.74
C PHE A 2 45.40 57.20 42.30
N ASP A 3 45.94 55.96 42.12
CA ASP A 3 46.18 55.39 40.80
C ASP A 3 44.85 54.95 40.21
N GLU A 4 44.53 55.57 39.09
CA GLU A 4 43.36 55.30 38.29
C GLU A 4 43.68 54.19 37.31
N HIS A 5 43.38 52.94 37.68
CA HIS A 5 43.47 51.79 36.78
C HIS A 5 42.26 51.85 35.79
N ILE A 6 42.50 52.42 34.63
CA ILE A 6 41.58 52.38 33.50
C ILE A 6 41.50 50.91 33.00
N ASN A 7 40.38 50.29 33.32
CA ASN A 7 39.96 48.97 32.83
C ASN A 7 39.59 49.09 31.34
N THR A 8 40.54 48.85 30.46
CA THR A 8 40.34 48.68 29.02
C THR A 8 39.76 47.30 28.78
N ARG A 9 38.44 47.19 28.71
CA ARG A 9 37.76 45.99 28.20
C ARG A 9 38.08 45.85 26.71
N PRO A 10 38.58 44.68 26.24
CA PRO A 10 38.76 44.43 24.81
C PRO A 10 37.39 44.44 24.13
N ARG A 11 37.17 45.32 23.16
CA ARG A 11 36.03 45.24 22.24
C ARG A 11 36.11 43.93 21.51
N LEU A 12 35.16 43.06 21.80
CA LEU A 12 34.92 41.88 20.99
C LEU A 12 34.61 42.33 19.57
N ALA A 13 35.51 42.08 18.67
CA ALA A 13 35.31 42.32 17.23
C ALA A 13 34.24 41.32 16.73
N MET A 14 32.99 41.76 16.75
CA MET A 14 31.86 41.04 16.18
C MET A 14 31.76 41.35 14.69
N ASN A 15 32.78 41.08 13.91
CA ASN A 15 32.69 41.13 12.46
C ASN A 15 33.68 40.13 11.82
N GLU A 16 33.61 38.89 12.25
CA GLU A 16 34.13 37.85 11.38
C GLU A 16 33.00 37.47 10.39
N PRO A 17 33.20 37.74 9.08
CA PRO A 17 32.27 37.23 8.08
C PRO A 17 32.30 35.70 8.17
N LEU A 18 31.12 35.08 8.39
CA LEU A 18 30.95 33.64 8.31
C LEU A 18 31.64 33.14 7.04
N LYS A 19 32.80 32.51 7.19
CA LYS A 19 33.56 31.89 6.13
C LYS A 19 32.62 30.88 5.45
N LYS A 20 32.08 31.27 4.29
CA LYS A 20 31.28 30.34 3.46
C LYS A 20 32.21 29.15 3.21
N SER A 21 31.92 28.06 3.89
CA SER A 21 32.58 26.77 3.68
C SER A 21 32.32 26.39 2.23
N GLY A 22 33.29 26.69 1.39
CA GLY A 22 33.32 26.25 0.00
C GLY A 22 33.47 24.74 0.03
N TRP A 23 32.37 24.03 -0.18
CA TRP A 23 32.37 22.57 -0.30
C TRP A 23 33.40 22.19 -1.37
N SER A 24 34.38 21.36 -1.00
CA SER A 24 35.41 20.91 -1.91
C SER A 24 34.77 20.31 -3.16
N SER A 25 35.42 20.47 -4.33
CA SER A 25 34.95 19.89 -5.59
C SER A 25 34.63 18.39 -5.47
N ALA A 26 35.44 17.66 -4.70
CA ALA A 26 35.20 16.26 -4.37
C ALA A 26 33.87 16.00 -3.67
N PHE A 27 33.49 16.85 -2.72
CA PHE A 27 32.18 16.70 -2.01
C PHE A 27 30.98 16.94 -2.95
N LYS A 28 31.09 17.92 -3.86
CA LYS A 28 30.05 18.18 -4.87
C LYS A 28 29.91 17.01 -5.85
N GLN A 29 31.04 16.42 -6.27
CA GLN A 29 31.04 15.23 -7.12
C GLN A 29 30.39 14.02 -6.41
N THR A 30 30.69 13.79 -5.14
CA THR A 30 30.10 12.70 -4.36
C THR A 30 28.58 12.85 -4.24
N ILE A 31 28.08 14.05 -3.96
CA ILE A 31 26.63 14.31 -3.90
C ILE A 31 25.99 14.09 -5.27
N ALA A 32 26.62 14.54 -6.35
CA ALA A 32 26.11 14.34 -7.70
C ALA A 32 25.99 12.84 -8.07
N VAL A 33 27.00 12.04 -7.72
CA VAL A 33 26.98 10.58 -7.96
C VAL A 33 25.89 9.91 -7.10
N ILE A 34 25.78 10.26 -5.83
CA ILE A 34 24.73 9.72 -4.95
C ILE A 34 23.34 10.11 -5.50
N GLY A 35 23.16 11.36 -5.90
CA GLY A 35 21.90 11.83 -6.48
C GLY A 35 21.52 11.06 -7.75
N LEU A 36 22.49 10.82 -8.63
CA LEU A 36 22.27 10.02 -9.84
C LEU A 36 21.87 8.57 -9.51
N LEU A 37 22.55 7.94 -8.55
CA LEU A 37 22.21 6.57 -8.12
C LEU A 37 20.80 6.50 -7.53
N VAL A 38 20.40 7.47 -6.72
CA VAL A 38 19.04 7.54 -6.16
C VAL A 38 18.00 7.68 -7.28
N VAL A 39 18.25 8.53 -8.27
CA VAL A 39 17.33 8.69 -9.41
C VAL A 39 17.19 7.37 -10.18
N ILE A 40 18.28 6.68 -10.46
CA ILE A 40 18.25 5.38 -11.14
C ILE A 40 17.43 4.37 -10.32
N LEU A 41 17.67 4.25 -9.02
CA LEU A 41 16.92 3.35 -8.14
C LEU A 41 15.43 3.67 -8.15
N VAL A 42 15.05 4.94 -8.07
CA VAL A 42 13.64 5.37 -8.09
C VAL A 42 12.99 5.00 -9.42
N VAL A 43 13.65 5.30 -10.55
CA VAL A 43 13.10 5.02 -11.91
C VAL A 43 12.84 3.51 -12.11
N PHE A 44 13.75 2.65 -11.64
CA PHE A 44 13.58 1.20 -11.76
C PHE A 44 12.60 0.61 -10.72
N SER A 45 12.46 1.22 -9.55
CA SER A 45 11.60 0.71 -8.48
C SER A 45 10.11 1.01 -8.70
N ILE A 46 9.76 2.16 -9.28
CA ILE A 46 8.36 2.59 -9.46
C ILE A 46 7.55 1.60 -10.32
N PRO A 47 7.98 1.19 -11.53
CA PRO A 47 7.19 0.30 -12.37
C PRO A 47 7.01 -1.07 -11.73
N ASN A 48 8.04 -1.60 -11.06
CA ASN A 48 7.96 -2.88 -10.36
C ASN A 48 6.98 -2.82 -9.16
N PHE A 49 6.99 -1.73 -8.41
CA PHE A 49 6.06 -1.52 -7.31
C PHE A 49 4.60 -1.44 -7.77
N LEU A 50 4.33 -0.72 -8.87
CA LEU A 50 2.97 -0.61 -9.42
C LEU A 50 2.44 -1.97 -9.90
N ALA A 51 3.25 -2.77 -10.59
CA ALA A 51 2.89 -4.10 -11.03
C ALA A 51 2.58 -5.03 -9.84
N SER A 52 3.42 -5.01 -8.81
CA SER A 52 3.22 -5.80 -7.58
C SER A 52 1.94 -5.42 -6.86
N ARG A 53 1.59 -4.15 -6.84
CA ARG A 53 0.34 -3.65 -6.23
C ARG A 53 -0.90 -4.19 -6.96
N GLN A 54 -0.89 -4.20 -8.29
CA GLN A 54 -2.01 -4.74 -9.07
C GLN A 54 -2.20 -6.25 -8.82
N LEU A 55 -1.12 -7.01 -8.75
CA LEU A 55 -1.17 -8.43 -8.39
C LEU A 55 -1.71 -8.65 -6.97
N ALA A 56 -1.31 -7.83 -6.01
CA ALA A 56 -1.80 -7.91 -4.64
C ALA A 56 -3.32 -7.66 -4.57
N ILE A 57 -3.83 -6.65 -5.28
CA ILE A 57 -5.26 -6.33 -5.37
C ILE A 57 -6.04 -7.50 -6.01
N ARG A 58 -5.54 -8.06 -7.12
CA ARG A 58 -6.12 -9.24 -7.75
C ARG A 58 -6.19 -10.41 -6.77
N ASN A 59 -5.08 -10.75 -6.14
CA ASN A 59 -5.02 -11.89 -5.21
C ASN A 59 -5.95 -11.71 -4.01
N ALA A 60 -6.08 -10.50 -3.48
CA ALA A 60 -7.05 -10.20 -2.44
C ALA A 60 -8.49 -10.42 -2.93
N CYS A 61 -8.84 -10.00 -4.15
CA CYS A 61 -10.15 -10.25 -4.73
C CYS A 61 -10.41 -11.75 -4.91
N LEU A 62 -9.45 -12.52 -5.45
CA LEU A 62 -9.58 -13.97 -5.60
C LEU A 62 -9.76 -14.67 -4.24
N ASN A 63 -8.99 -14.28 -3.22
CA ASN A 63 -9.14 -14.82 -1.88
C ASN A 63 -10.54 -14.55 -1.30
N HIS A 64 -11.13 -13.38 -1.56
CA HIS A 64 -12.51 -13.11 -1.18
C HIS A 64 -13.51 -14.01 -1.91
N LEU A 65 -13.34 -14.23 -3.21
CA LEU A 65 -14.19 -15.13 -3.97
C LEU A 65 -14.10 -16.58 -3.44
N ILE A 66 -12.90 -17.07 -3.16
CA ILE A 66 -12.70 -18.41 -2.56
C ILE A 66 -13.37 -18.49 -1.19
N GLN A 67 -13.25 -17.43 -0.37
CA GLN A 67 -13.90 -17.38 0.94
C GLN A 67 -15.43 -17.40 0.83
N ILE A 68 -16.00 -16.66 -0.13
CA ILE A 68 -17.45 -16.67 -0.42
C ILE A 68 -17.89 -18.07 -0.85
N ASP A 69 -17.14 -18.73 -1.75
CA ASP A 69 -17.47 -20.07 -2.20
C ASP A 69 -17.44 -21.08 -1.06
N GLY A 70 -16.40 -21.07 -0.22
CA GLY A 70 -16.32 -21.88 0.98
C GLY A 70 -17.50 -21.63 1.95
N ALA A 71 -17.87 -20.37 2.14
CA ALA A 71 -19.03 -20.00 2.99
C ALA A 71 -20.34 -20.55 2.43
N LYS A 72 -20.55 -20.54 1.10
CA LYS A 72 -21.73 -21.14 0.46
C LYS A 72 -21.82 -22.65 0.69
N GLN A 73 -20.68 -23.36 0.54
CA GLN A 73 -20.64 -24.80 0.77
C GLN A 73 -20.94 -25.14 2.24
N GLN A 74 -20.39 -24.40 3.18
CA GLN A 74 -20.67 -24.61 4.60
C GLN A 74 -22.13 -24.33 4.96
N TRP A 75 -22.68 -23.20 4.50
CA TRP A 75 -24.08 -22.86 4.66
C TRP A 75 -25.01 -23.94 4.11
N LYS A 76 -24.70 -24.47 2.90
CA LYS A 76 -25.45 -25.57 2.29
C LYS A 76 -25.50 -26.80 3.19
N ILE A 77 -24.35 -27.22 3.72
CA ILE A 77 -24.25 -28.42 4.57
C ILE A 77 -25.05 -28.23 5.85
N GLU A 78 -24.89 -27.12 6.54
CA GLU A 78 -25.55 -26.86 7.82
C GLU A 78 -27.09 -26.72 7.70
N HIS A 79 -27.55 -26.08 6.63
CA HIS A 79 -28.97 -25.85 6.39
C HIS A 79 -29.63 -26.90 5.49
N LYS A 80 -28.89 -27.95 5.09
CA LYS A 80 -29.37 -29.02 4.19
C LYS A 80 -30.00 -28.47 2.92
N LYS A 81 -29.42 -27.45 2.32
CA LYS A 81 -29.92 -26.80 1.10
C LYS A 81 -29.49 -27.56 -0.15
N PRO A 82 -30.29 -27.53 -1.25
CA PRO A 82 -29.88 -28.08 -2.53
C PRO A 82 -28.77 -27.20 -3.20
N ASP A 83 -28.09 -27.77 -4.17
CA ASP A 83 -27.02 -27.07 -4.94
C ASP A 83 -27.56 -25.86 -5.71
N SER A 84 -28.83 -25.91 -6.11
CA SER A 84 -29.51 -24.80 -6.82
C SER A 84 -29.91 -23.64 -5.89
N ALA A 85 -29.71 -23.75 -4.57
CA ALA A 85 -30.07 -22.68 -3.64
C ALA A 85 -29.10 -21.49 -3.79
N THR A 86 -29.62 -20.28 -3.65
CA THR A 86 -28.86 -19.05 -3.65
C THR A 86 -28.92 -18.42 -2.25
N PRO A 87 -27.83 -18.41 -1.50
CA PRO A 87 -27.79 -17.76 -0.19
C PRO A 87 -27.79 -16.24 -0.31
N THR A 88 -28.23 -15.57 0.73
CA THR A 88 -28.09 -14.12 0.90
C THR A 88 -26.80 -13.77 1.63
N TRP A 89 -26.37 -12.50 1.57
CA TRP A 89 -25.22 -12.04 2.34
C TRP A 89 -25.39 -12.20 3.85
N GLU A 90 -26.61 -12.02 4.35
CA GLU A 90 -26.89 -12.16 5.78
C GLU A 90 -26.76 -13.62 6.24
N GLU A 91 -27.16 -14.56 5.40
CA GLU A 91 -27.00 -15.99 5.68
C GLU A 91 -25.55 -16.47 5.61
N LEU A 92 -24.72 -15.86 4.74
CA LEU A 92 -23.31 -16.20 4.62
C LEU A 92 -22.42 -15.52 5.68
N LYS A 93 -22.88 -14.44 6.28
CA LYS A 93 -22.12 -13.63 7.22
C LYS A 93 -21.46 -14.44 8.37
N PRO A 94 -22.11 -15.42 9.00
CA PRO A 94 -21.48 -16.23 10.05
C PRO A 94 -20.29 -17.05 9.58
N TYR A 95 -20.23 -17.40 8.28
CA TYR A 95 -19.20 -18.23 7.68
C TYR A 95 -18.05 -17.43 7.05
N ILE A 96 -18.17 -16.11 7.04
CA ILE A 96 -17.15 -15.20 6.50
C ILE A 96 -16.28 -14.66 7.62
N VAL A 97 -14.96 -14.68 7.42
CA VAL A 97 -14.00 -14.14 8.41
C VAL A 97 -14.31 -12.66 8.67
N GLY A 98 -14.44 -12.30 9.96
CA GLY A 98 -14.80 -10.96 10.39
C GLY A 98 -16.29 -10.66 10.32
N GLN A 99 -17.14 -11.60 9.83
CA GLN A 99 -18.61 -11.47 9.78
C GLN A 99 -19.07 -10.18 9.05
N VAL A 100 -18.35 -9.79 8.02
CA VAL A 100 -18.62 -8.57 7.23
C VAL A 100 -18.89 -8.91 5.77
N LYS A 101 -19.65 -8.04 5.09
CA LYS A 101 -19.82 -8.14 3.64
C LYS A 101 -18.48 -7.79 2.96
N LEU A 102 -17.97 -8.71 2.17
CA LEU A 102 -16.74 -8.53 1.40
C LEU A 102 -16.98 -7.63 0.19
N ASN A 103 -16.01 -6.78 -0.12
CA ASN A 103 -15.97 -5.95 -1.31
C ASN A 103 -14.63 -6.09 -2.02
N CYS A 104 -14.64 -5.96 -3.35
CA CYS A 104 -13.41 -6.02 -4.12
C CYS A 104 -12.51 -4.81 -3.81
N PRO A 105 -11.21 -4.98 -3.51
CA PRO A 105 -10.30 -3.87 -3.26
C PRO A 105 -10.12 -2.92 -4.45
N ALA A 106 -10.47 -3.38 -5.67
CA ALA A 106 -10.45 -2.55 -6.88
C ALA A 106 -11.81 -1.83 -7.14
N GLY A 107 -12.73 -1.83 -6.16
CA GLY A 107 -14.02 -1.13 -6.26
C GLY A 107 -15.17 -1.94 -6.90
N GLY A 108 -14.95 -3.22 -7.23
CA GLY A 108 -16.02 -4.10 -7.72
C GLY A 108 -16.93 -4.64 -6.61
N SER A 109 -18.07 -5.17 -7.00
CA SER A 109 -19.01 -5.91 -6.13
C SER A 109 -18.97 -7.40 -6.43
N TYR A 110 -19.33 -8.22 -5.44
CA TYR A 110 -19.42 -9.68 -5.62
C TYR A 110 -20.85 -10.11 -5.82
N THR A 111 -21.04 -11.01 -6.79
CA THR A 111 -22.29 -11.75 -7.00
C THR A 111 -22.10 -13.16 -6.45
N LEU A 112 -22.97 -13.58 -5.55
CA LEU A 112 -22.85 -14.87 -4.85
C LEU A 112 -23.12 -16.05 -5.79
N GLY A 113 -24.16 -15.91 -6.65
CA GLY A 113 -24.66 -17.03 -7.46
C GLY A 113 -25.27 -18.14 -6.61
N ARG A 114 -25.64 -19.23 -7.27
CA ARG A 114 -26.11 -20.47 -6.62
C ARG A 114 -24.94 -21.19 -5.96
N VAL A 115 -25.23 -22.18 -5.14
CA VAL A 115 -24.18 -22.97 -4.47
C VAL A 115 -23.31 -23.73 -5.47
N ASP A 116 -23.89 -24.23 -6.57
CA ASP A 116 -23.18 -24.95 -7.65
C ASP A 116 -22.48 -24.00 -8.67
N GLU A 117 -22.61 -22.70 -8.52
CA GLU A 117 -21.97 -21.68 -9.36
C GLU A 117 -20.83 -21.00 -8.61
N LEU A 118 -19.75 -20.71 -9.30
CA LEU A 118 -18.67 -19.91 -8.70
C LEU A 118 -19.11 -18.46 -8.49
N PRO A 119 -18.76 -17.84 -7.36
CA PRO A 119 -19.02 -16.42 -7.15
C PRO A 119 -18.19 -15.59 -8.11
N SER A 120 -18.71 -14.44 -8.52
CA SER A 120 -18.05 -13.57 -9.51
C SER A 120 -17.87 -12.14 -9.01
N CYS A 121 -16.86 -11.46 -9.59
CA CYS A 121 -16.61 -10.04 -9.36
C CYS A 121 -17.11 -9.23 -10.55
N SER A 122 -17.82 -8.11 -10.30
CA SER A 122 -18.38 -7.26 -11.35
C SER A 122 -17.34 -6.70 -12.33
N ILE A 123 -16.08 -6.54 -11.89
CA ILE A 123 -14.96 -6.07 -12.73
C ILE A 123 -14.04 -7.21 -13.18
N GLY A 124 -14.48 -8.47 -13.06
CA GLY A 124 -13.64 -9.66 -13.23
C GLY A 124 -12.78 -9.66 -14.49
N ASN A 125 -13.40 -9.43 -15.65
CA ASN A 125 -12.72 -9.44 -16.97
C ASN A 125 -12.33 -8.05 -17.48
N THR A 126 -12.74 -6.98 -16.82
CA THR A 126 -12.52 -5.61 -17.30
C THR A 126 -11.19 -5.01 -16.89
N VAL A 127 -10.47 -5.68 -16.01
CA VAL A 127 -9.19 -5.24 -15.45
C VAL A 127 -8.07 -6.23 -15.73
N THR A 128 -6.85 -5.71 -15.79
CA THR A 128 -5.65 -6.54 -15.97
C THR A 128 -4.75 -6.40 -14.72
N PRO A 129 -4.41 -7.50 -14.07
CA PRO A 129 -4.81 -8.91 -14.32
C PRO A 129 -6.29 -9.19 -13.94
N ALA A 130 -6.94 -10.12 -14.64
CA ALA A 130 -8.35 -10.44 -14.44
C ALA A 130 -8.65 -10.97 -13.02
N HIS A 131 -9.81 -10.59 -12.46
CA HIS A 131 -10.29 -10.95 -11.10
C HIS A 131 -11.33 -12.08 -11.17
N ILE A 132 -11.00 -13.19 -11.83
CA ILE A 132 -11.86 -14.36 -12.00
C ILE A 132 -11.21 -15.59 -11.38
N LEU A 133 -12.02 -16.49 -10.85
CA LEU A 133 -11.56 -17.82 -10.42
C LEU A 133 -11.29 -18.68 -11.67
N PRO A 134 -10.28 -19.57 -11.59
CA PRO A 134 -10.00 -20.50 -12.68
C PRO A 134 -11.08 -21.58 -12.84
#